data_b248dd0e45c69169064a30b5de7f8931
#
_entry.id   b248dd0e45c69169064a30b5de7f8931
#
_cell.length_a   1.000
_cell.length_b   1.000
_cell.length_c   1.000
_cell.angle_alpha   90.00
_cell.angle_beta   90.00
_cell.angle_gamma   90.00
#
_symmetry.space_group_name_H-M   'P 1'
#
loop_
_entity.id
_entity.type
_entity.pdbx_description
1 polymer ?
#
loop_
_entity_poly.entity_id
_entity_poly.type
_entity_poly.pdbx_seq_one_letter_code
_entity_poly.pdbx_strand_id
1 'polypeptide(L)'
;NCYIKKGNKLIIIEGVDSLDNIENKNDVIWIDMLLPTLEEVRAVETMFDIQFPTKQETEEIELSSRYWEENNRIEINSYFLINDNKSAFNETVSFILQGELLISVRYKKLQSFNTFTKKLLTSPREFKNGYSIFCQIIDIRIDADADIIENLSKEITKIRKHVFTDYSNDDEDILEKISTFEDLNMKIRENLTDKQRILNSLLKSQKFLDDKSELPIMLKDIRSLIDHTNFNFERLDYLQNI
;
A
#
# COMPACT_ATOMS: atom_id res chain seq x y z
N ASN A 1 -0.61 -9.46 -14.97
CA ASN A 1 -1.87 -10.21 -14.80
C ASN A 1 -3.06 -9.30 -15.04
N CYS A 2 -4.00 -9.75 -15.87
CA CYS A 2 -5.26 -9.06 -16.14
C CYS A 2 -6.43 -9.90 -15.61
N TYR A 3 -7.30 -9.29 -14.82
CA TYR A 3 -8.44 -9.94 -14.17
C TYR A 3 -9.73 -9.45 -14.81
N ILE A 4 -10.44 -10.39 -15.43
CA ILE A 4 -11.66 -10.13 -16.21
C ILE A 4 -12.86 -10.77 -15.51
N LYS A 5 -13.92 -10.01 -15.31
CA LYS A 5 -15.13 -10.49 -14.69
C LYS A 5 -16.23 -10.73 -15.74
N LYS A 6 -16.57 -11.99 -15.99
CA LYS A 6 -17.71 -12.37 -16.83
C LYS A 6 -18.83 -12.95 -15.95
N GLY A 7 -19.79 -12.12 -15.57
CA GLY A 7 -20.85 -12.49 -14.63
C GLY A 7 -20.30 -12.84 -13.24
N ASN A 8 -20.44 -14.10 -12.81
CA ASN A 8 -19.93 -14.59 -11.53
C ASN A 8 -18.56 -15.27 -11.62
N LYS A 9 -17.94 -15.30 -12.79
CA LYS A 9 -16.64 -15.93 -13.02
C LYS A 9 -15.57 -14.89 -13.17
N LEU A 10 -14.40 -15.19 -12.57
CA LEU A 10 -13.17 -14.43 -12.76
C LEU A 10 -12.27 -15.21 -13.72
N ILE A 11 -11.79 -14.54 -14.76
CA ILE A 11 -10.82 -15.06 -15.72
C ILE A 11 -9.53 -14.28 -15.52
N ILE A 12 -8.41 -14.98 -15.47
CA ILE A 12 -7.08 -14.37 -15.36
C ILE A 12 -6.35 -14.61 -16.66
N ILE A 13 -5.78 -13.55 -17.21
CA ILE A 13 -4.94 -13.57 -18.41
C ILE A 13 -3.56 -13.06 -18.04
N GLU A 14 -2.53 -13.75 -18.50
CA GLU A 14 -1.13 -13.39 -18.27
C GLU A 14 -0.42 -13.05 -19.58
N GLY A 15 0.45 -12.04 -19.53
CA GLY A 15 1.27 -11.60 -20.66
C GLY A 15 0.57 -10.65 -21.63
N VAL A 16 1.39 -9.98 -22.47
CA VAL A 16 0.94 -8.94 -23.41
C VAL A 16 0.12 -9.55 -24.54
N ASP A 17 0.56 -10.68 -25.11
CA ASP A 17 -0.08 -11.33 -26.26
C ASP A 17 -1.55 -11.72 -25.98
N SER A 18 -1.91 -11.84 -24.71
CA SER A 18 -3.25 -12.20 -24.32
C SER A 18 -4.20 -10.99 -24.20
N LEU A 19 -3.67 -9.76 -24.17
CA LEU A 19 -4.50 -8.54 -24.14
C LEU A 19 -5.35 -8.39 -25.41
N ASP A 20 -4.83 -8.80 -26.56
CA ASP A 20 -5.56 -8.78 -27.83
C ASP A 20 -6.79 -9.69 -27.85
N ASN A 21 -6.86 -10.66 -26.95
CA ASN A 21 -7.98 -11.59 -26.79
C ASN A 21 -9.10 -11.04 -25.89
N ILE A 22 -8.97 -9.81 -25.37
CA ILE A 22 -10.01 -9.18 -24.55
C ILE A 22 -11.14 -8.70 -25.45
N GLU A 23 -12.26 -9.42 -25.46
CA GLU A 23 -13.44 -9.10 -26.27
C GLU A 23 -14.10 -7.78 -25.86
N ASN A 24 -14.15 -7.51 -24.54
CA ASN A 24 -14.77 -6.30 -23.99
C ASN A 24 -13.92 -5.73 -22.85
N LYS A 25 -13.35 -4.55 -23.05
CA LYS A 25 -12.50 -3.86 -22.07
C LYS A 25 -13.23 -3.52 -20.78
N ASN A 26 -14.55 -3.35 -20.84
CA ASN A 26 -15.38 -3.02 -19.68
C ASN A 26 -15.52 -4.20 -18.71
N ASP A 27 -15.20 -5.42 -19.12
CA ASP A 27 -15.20 -6.60 -18.24
C ASP A 27 -13.91 -6.70 -17.42
N VAL A 28 -12.88 -5.91 -17.75
CA VAL A 28 -11.61 -5.88 -17.01
C VAL A 28 -11.80 -5.06 -15.75
N ILE A 29 -11.60 -5.69 -14.59
CA ILE A 29 -11.75 -5.03 -13.29
C ILE A 29 -10.41 -4.67 -12.65
N TRP A 30 -9.35 -5.42 -12.98
CA TRP A 30 -8.01 -5.16 -12.43
C TRP A 30 -6.90 -5.63 -13.36
N ILE A 31 -5.88 -4.78 -13.53
CA ILE A 31 -4.60 -5.10 -14.16
C ILE A 31 -3.50 -4.89 -13.12
N ASP A 32 -2.78 -5.95 -12.77
CA ASP A 32 -1.63 -5.89 -11.86
C ASP A 32 -0.33 -6.04 -12.65
N MET A 33 0.43 -4.97 -12.73
CA MET A 33 1.70 -4.89 -13.44
C MET A 33 2.85 -4.95 -12.42
N LEU A 34 3.45 -6.13 -12.29
CA LEU A 34 4.62 -6.35 -11.45
C LEU A 34 5.88 -6.38 -12.31
N LEU A 35 6.81 -5.44 -12.08
CA LEU A 35 8.04 -5.30 -12.87
C LEU A 35 7.75 -5.27 -14.37
N PRO A 36 6.84 -4.38 -14.84
CA PRO A 36 6.42 -4.41 -16.23
C PRO A 36 7.56 -4.06 -17.18
N THR A 37 7.56 -4.70 -18.34
CA THR A 37 8.42 -4.32 -19.46
C THR A 37 7.86 -3.06 -20.16
N LEU A 38 8.69 -2.38 -20.94
CA LEU A 38 8.23 -1.24 -21.73
C LEU A 38 7.13 -1.61 -22.74
N GLU A 39 7.16 -2.85 -23.23
CA GLU A 39 6.15 -3.37 -24.15
C GLU A 39 4.80 -3.55 -23.45
N GLU A 40 4.80 -4.13 -22.24
CA GLU A 40 3.60 -4.27 -21.41
C GLU A 40 3.01 -2.91 -21.04
N VAL A 41 3.86 -1.94 -20.66
CA VAL A 41 3.43 -0.57 -20.37
C VAL A 41 2.72 0.05 -21.56
N ARG A 42 3.36 0.05 -22.75
CA ARG A 42 2.80 0.63 -23.96
C ARG A 42 1.50 -0.05 -24.41
N ALA A 43 1.42 -1.38 -24.27
CA ALA A 43 0.21 -2.12 -24.62
C ALA A 43 -0.98 -1.69 -23.76
N VAL A 44 -0.78 -1.57 -22.44
CA VAL A 44 -1.83 -1.12 -21.50
C VAL A 44 -2.18 0.35 -21.72
N GLU A 45 -1.19 1.24 -21.90
CA GLU A 45 -1.41 2.66 -22.21
C GLU A 45 -2.25 2.84 -23.46
N THR A 46 -1.91 2.12 -24.53
CA THR A 46 -2.65 2.17 -25.80
C THR A 46 -4.06 1.61 -25.68
N MET A 47 -4.21 0.48 -24.97
CA MET A 47 -5.51 -0.18 -24.83
C MET A 47 -6.52 0.65 -24.02
N PHE A 48 -6.07 1.31 -22.95
CA PHE A 48 -6.96 2.02 -22.02
C PHE A 48 -6.90 3.53 -22.13
N ASP A 49 -6.13 4.07 -23.10
CA ASP A 49 -5.94 5.51 -23.33
C ASP A 49 -5.47 6.22 -22.04
N ILE A 50 -4.40 5.71 -21.45
CA ILE A 50 -3.78 6.22 -20.22
C ILE A 50 -2.31 6.48 -20.47
N GLN A 51 -1.70 7.23 -19.55
CA GLN A 51 -0.25 7.41 -19.47
C GLN A 51 0.18 7.12 -18.03
N PHE A 52 1.18 6.25 -17.87
CA PHE A 52 1.72 5.98 -16.54
C PHE A 52 2.69 7.09 -16.13
N PRO A 53 2.70 7.47 -14.84
CA PRO A 53 3.71 8.37 -14.31
C PRO A 53 5.10 7.74 -14.44
N THR A 54 6.10 8.56 -14.70
CA THR A 54 7.50 8.12 -14.69
C THR A 54 7.92 7.71 -13.28
N LYS A 55 8.95 6.87 -13.16
CA LYS A 55 9.48 6.48 -11.86
C LYS A 55 9.87 7.70 -11.00
N GLN A 56 10.43 8.74 -11.62
CA GLN A 56 10.80 9.97 -10.92
C GLN A 56 9.57 10.68 -10.35
N GLU A 57 8.48 10.80 -11.09
CA GLU A 57 7.22 11.40 -10.62
C GLU A 57 6.59 10.60 -9.48
N THR A 58 6.74 9.27 -9.48
CA THR A 58 6.22 8.43 -8.39
C THR A 58 7.00 8.54 -7.08
N GLU A 59 8.24 9.06 -7.11
CA GLU A 59 9.10 9.24 -5.94
C GLU A 59 8.94 10.63 -5.28
N GLU A 60 8.19 11.55 -5.90
CA GLU A 60 7.93 12.86 -5.35
C GLU A 60 7.07 12.80 -4.09
N ILE A 61 7.38 13.65 -3.11
CA ILE A 61 6.72 13.68 -1.79
C ILE A 61 5.52 14.63 -1.70
N GLU A 62 5.36 15.51 -2.68
CA GLU A 62 4.27 16.47 -2.72
C GLU A 62 2.91 15.76 -2.88
N LEU A 63 1.89 16.26 -2.19
CA LEU A 63 0.55 15.66 -2.28
C LEU A 63 0.00 15.66 -3.70
N SER A 64 0.29 16.72 -4.48
CA SER A 64 -0.12 16.82 -5.88
C SER A 64 0.46 15.73 -6.77
N SER A 65 1.62 15.18 -6.41
CA SER A 65 2.27 14.07 -7.11
C SER A 65 1.87 12.70 -6.55
N ARG A 66 1.18 12.69 -5.39
CA ARG A 66 0.69 11.46 -4.74
C ARG A 66 -0.76 11.14 -5.06
N TYR A 67 -1.56 12.16 -5.36
CA TYR A 67 -2.99 12.03 -5.67
C TYR A 67 -3.41 13.15 -6.61
N TRP A 68 -3.95 12.80 -7.77
CA TRP A 68 -4.58 13.77 -8.68
C TRP A 68 -5.73 13.15 -9.45
N GLU A 69 -6.58 14.02 -9.97
CA GLU A 69 -7.73 13.64 -10.76
C GLU A 69 -7.66 14.33 -12.13
N GLU A 70 -7.67 13.55 -13.19
CA GLU A 70 -7.66 14.05 -14.54
C GLU A 70 -8.76 13.39 -15.37
N ASN A 71 -9.46 14.17 -16.18
CA ASN A 71 -10.55 13.68 -17.04
C ASN A 71 -11.53 12.79 -16.25
N ASN A 72 -11.55 11.49 -16.50
CA ASN A 72 -12.41 10.50 -15.84
C ASN A 72 -11.62 9.47 -15.06
N ARG A 73 -10.45 9.83 -14.53
CA ARG A 73 -9.58 8.93 -13.79
C ARG A 73 -9.07 9.58 -12.49
N ILE A 74 -8.70 8.71 -11.55
CA ILE A 74 -8.00 9.06 -10.33
C ILE A 74 -6.66 8.34 -10.38
N GLU A 75 -5.57 9.07 -10.16
CA GLU A 75 -4.23 8.55 -10.11
C GLU A 75 -3.66 8.71 -8.71
N ILE A 76 -3.06 7.64 -8.19
CA ILE A 76 -2.60 7.54 -6.81
C ILE A 76 -1.23 6.89 -6.79
N ASN A 77 -0.27 7.53 -6.12
CA ASN A 77 1.02 6.96 -5.76
C ASN A 77 1.07 6.75 -4.25
N SER A 78 1.00 5.50 -3.79
CA SER A 78 0.95 5.19 -2.37
C SER A 78 2.15 4.38 -1.91
N TYR A 79 2.62 4.66 -0.69
CA TYR A 79 3.70 3.91 -0.05
C TYR A 79 3.23 2.54 0.44
N PHE A 80 4.09 1.55 0.24
CA PHE A 80 3.95 0.21 0.81
C PHE A 80 5.24 -0.15 1.53
N LEU A 81 5.17 -0.30 2.83
CA LEU A 81 6.32 -0.62 3.66
C LEU A 81 6.84 -2.03 3.36
N ILE A 82 8.13 -2.12 3.10
CA ILE A 82 8.90 -3.37 3.05
C ILE A 82 9.82 -3.37 4.27
N ASN A 83 9.76 -4.46 5.04
CA ASN A 83 10.63 -4.70 6.18
C ASN A 83 11.21 -6.11 6.04
N ASP A 84 12.49 -6.20 5.73
CA ASP A 84 13.23 -7.46 5.50
C ASP A 84 14.13 -7.86 6.67
N ASN A 85 13.89 -7.33 7.88
CA ASN A 85 14.67 -7.49 9.12
C ASN A 85 16.07 -6.85 9.10
N LYS A 86 16.51 -6.28 7.98
CA LYS A 86 17.78 -5.55 7.88
C LYS A 86 17.57 -4.08 7.59
N SER A 87 16.53 -3.78 6.85
CA SER A 87 16.18 -2.41 6.48
C SER A 87 14.67 -2.29 6.29
N ALA A 88 14.14 -1.12 6.64
CA ALA A 88 12.76 -0.76 6.36
C ALA A 88 12.74 0.39 5.36
N PHE A 89 11.95 0.26 4.31
CA PHE A 89 11.76 1.33 3.32
C PHE A 89 10.36 1.30 2.74
N ASN A 90 9.91 2.45 2.25
CA ASN A 90 8.63 2.60 1.60
C ASN A 90 8.80 2.50 0.08
N GLU A 91 8.24 1.46 -0.51
CA GLU A 91 8.14 1.29 -1.97
C GLU A 91 6.88 1.98 -2.47
N THR A 92 6.95 2.68 -3.59
CA THR A 92 5.77 3.30 -4.20
C THR A 92 5.04 2.33 -5.12
N VAL A 93 3.73 2.25 -4.95
CA VAL A 93 2.81 1.59 -5.87
C VAL A 93 1.93 2.65 -6.52
N SER A 94 1.88 2.64 -7.85
CA SER A 94 0.99 3.52 -8.61
C SER A 94 -0.32 2.81 -8.90
N PHE A 95 -1.43 3.51 -8.70
CA PHE A 95 -2.77 3.06 -9.01
C PHE A 95 -3.46 4.04 -9.93
N ILE A 96 -4.15 3.53 -10.93
CA ILE A 96 -5.05 4.29 -11.80
C ILE A 96 -6.43 3.66 -11.67
N LEU A 97 -7.40 4.48 -11.27
CA LEU A 97 -8.83 4.13 -11.24
C LEU A 97 -9.52 4.85 -12.38
N GLN A 98 -10.07 4.09 -13.33
CA GLN A 98 -10.77 4.63 -14.52
C GLN A 98 -12.05 3.82 -14.77
N GLY A 99 -13.19 4.47 -14.61
CA GLY A 99 -14.47 3.74 -14.67
C GLY A 99 -14.50 2.66 -13.57
N GLU A 100 -14.73 1.42 -13.93
CA GLU A 100 -14.71 0.26 -13.03
C GLU A 100 -13.37 -0.47 -12.97
N LEU A 101 -12.37 0.00 -13.71
CA LEU A 101 -11.04 -0.60 -13.83
C LEU A 101 -10.10 -0.04 -12.78
N LEU A 102 -9.33 -0.91 -12.15
CA LEU A 102 -8.10 -0.59 -11.42
C LEU A 102 -6.90 -1.06 -12.22
N ILE A 103 -5.89 -0.21 -12.34
CA ILE A 103 -4.56 -0.62 -12.80
C ILE A 103 -3.57 -0.34 -11.66
N SER A 104 -2.75 -1.33 -11.31
CA SER A 104 -1.67 -1.19 -10.33
C SER A 104 -0.32 -1.45 -10.98
N VAL A 105 0.66 -0.59 -10.71
CA VAL A 105 2.05 -0.74 -11.16
C VAL A 105 2.96 -0.77 -9.95
N ARG A 106 3.79 -1.80 -9.86
CA ARG A 106 4.71 -2.01 -8.74
C ARG A 106 6.00 -2.68 -9.20
N TYR A 107 7.09 -2.34 -8.55
CA TYR A 107 8.42 -2.84 -8.88
C TYR A 107 8.96 -3.83 -7.85
N LYS A 108 8.15 -4.20 -6.86
CA LYS A 108 8.48 -5.19 -5.83
C LYS A 108 7.31 -6.16 -5.62
N LYS A 109 7.63 -7.39 -5.21
CA LYS A 109 6.62 -8.33 -4.72
C LYS A 109 6.18 -7.87 -3.33
N LEU A 110 4.88 -7.66 -3.15
CA LEU A 110 4.28 -7.18 -1.92
C LEU A 110 3.31 -8.22 -1.36
N GLN A 111 3.45 -8.52 -0.06
CA GLN A 111 2.61 -9.53 0.60
C GLN A 111 1.13 -9.17 0.58
N SER A 112 0.78 -7.88 0.71
CA SER A 112 -0.60 -7.41 0.64
C SER A 112 -1.28 -7.76 -0.68
N PHE A 113 -0.56 -7.66 -1.81
CA PHE A 113 -1.06 -8.08 -3.12
C PHE A 113 -1.26 -9.60 -3.21
N ASN A 114 -0.33 -10.38 -2.68
CA ASN A 114 -0.46 -11.84 -2.64
C ASN A 114 -1.67 -12.26 -1.79
N THR A 115 -1.85 -11.64 -0.63
CA THR A 115 -2.98 -11.88 0.26
C THR A 115 -4.30 -11.49 -0.42
N PHE A 116 -4.34 -10.32 -1.07
CA PHE A 116 -5.52 -9.90 -1.80
C PHE A 116 -5.84 -10.83 -2.97
N THR A 117 -4.85 -11.22 -3.78
CA THR A 117 -5.06 -12.15 -4.92
C THR A 117 -5.68 -13.46 -4.46
N LYS A 118 -5.21 -14.03 -3.35
CA LYS A 118 -5.82 -15.24 -2.78
C LYS A 118 -7.28 -15.00 -2.38
N LYS A 119 -7.58 -13.86 -1.75
CA LYS A 119 -8.96 -13.50 -1.37
C LYS A 119 -9.85 -13.32 -2.60
N LEU A 120 -9.36 -12.63 -3.63
CA LEU A 120 -10.08 -12.43 -4.90
C LEU A 120 -10.42 -13.77 -5.59
N LEU A 121 -9.49 -14.73 -5.57
CA LEU A 121 -9.70 -16.06 -6.17
C LEU A 121 -10.69 -16.92 -5.39
N THR A 122 -10.72 -16.78 -4.07
CA THR A 122 -11.64 -17.56 -3.22
C THR A 122 -13.04 -16.96 -3.15
N SER A 123 -13.16 -15.64 -3.23
CA SER A 123 -14.43 -14.90 -3.08
C SER A 123 -14.62 -13.82 -4.17
N PRO A 124 -14.59 -14.17 -5.47
CA PRO A 124 -14.61 -13.18 -6.55
C PRO A 124 -15.91 -12.34 -6.60
N ARG A 125 -16.98 -12.80 -5.98
CA ARG A 125 -18.27 -12.08 -5.93
C ARG A 125 -18.28 -10.87 -5.01
N GLU A 126 -17.36 -10.82 -4.03
CA GLU A 126 -17.23 -9.71 -3.08
C GLU A 126 -16.67 -8.45 -3.77
N PHE A 127 -15.92 -8.64 -4.86
CA PHE A 127 -15.26 -7.55 -5.57
C PHE A 127 -16.00 -7.23 -6.87
N LYS A 128 -16.67 -6.09 -6.88
CA LYS A 128 -17.54 -5.69 -8.00
C LYS A 128 -16.75 -4.99 -9.10
N ASN A 129 -15.78 -4.18 -8.73
CA ASN A 129 -15.04 -3.26 -9.61
C ASN A 129 -13.65 -2.94 -9.04
N GLY A 130 -12.87 -2.13 -9.76
CA GLY A 130 -11.55 -1.69 -9.35
C GLY A 130 -11.51 -0.88 -8.06
N TYR A 131 -12.57 -0.15 -7.72
CA TYR A 131 -12.62 0.61 -6.47
C TYR A 131 -12.65 -0.30 -5.24
N SER A 132 -13.49 -1.34 -5.26
CA SER A 132 -13.56 -2.32 -4.17
C SER A 132 -12.25 -3.09 -4.03
N ILE A 133 -11.56 -3.37 -5.15
CA ILE A 133 -10.22 -3.98 -5.16
C ILE A 133 -9.20 -3.06 -4.52
N PHE A 134 -9.16 -1.79 -4.92
CA PHE A 134 -8.27 -0.78 -4.37
C PHE A 134 -8.45 -0.65 -2.85
N CYS A 135 -9.68 -0.45 -2.38
CA CYS A 135 -9.98 -0.33 -0.95
C CYS A 135 -9.49 -1.56 -0.18
N GLN A 136 -9.72 -2.76 -0.68
CA GLN A 136 -9.29 -3.98 0.00
C GLN A 136 -7.77 -4.16 0.03
N ILE A 137 -7.04 -3.77 -1.03
CA ILE A 137 -5.56 -3.80 -1.03
C ILE A 137 -5.02 -2.83 0.04
N ILE A 138 -5.59 -1.63 0.14
CA ILE A 138 -5.18 -0.63 1.14
C ILE A 138 -5.52 -1.10 2.56
N ASP A 139 -6.70 -1.67 2.76
CA ASP A 139 -7.13 -2.24 4.05
C ASP A 139 -6.19 -3.34 4.55
N ILE A 140 -5.88 -4.32 3.70
CA ILE A 140 -4.87 -5.37 4.00
C ILE A 140 -3.51 -4.76 4.33
N ARG A 141 -3.13 -3.64 3.71
CA ARG A 141 -1.86 -2.97 4.03
C ARG A 141 -1.91 -2.29 5.39
N ILE A 142 -3.02 -1.66 5.75
CA ILE A 142 -3.23 -1.04 7.06
C ILE A 142 -3.16 -2.10 8.18
N ASP A 143 -3.81 -3.24 7.99
CA ASP A 143 -3.74 -4.37 8.92
C ASP A 143 -2.30 -4.87 9.12
N ALA A 144 -1.56 -5.00 8.02
CA ALA A 144 -0.15 -5.41 8.09
C ALA A 144 0.74 -4.35 8.79
N ASP A 145 0.44 -3.07 8.65
CA ASP A 145 1.13 -1.99 9.38
C ASP A 145 0.81 -2.06 10.88
N ALA A 146 -0.44 -2.39 11.25
CA ALA A 146 -0.85 -2.61 12.64
C ALA A 146 -0.05 -3.75 13.29
N ASP A 147 0.09 -4.89 12.61
CA ASP A 147 0.88 -6.03 13.07
C ASP A 147 2.35 -5.65 13.31
N ILE A 148 2.94 -4.84 12.43
CA ILE A 148 4.32 -4.37 12.57
C ILE A 148 4.45 -3.46 13.80
N ILE A 149 3.52 -2.53 14.01
CA ILE A 149 3.49 -1.62 15.18
C ILE A 149 3.36 -2.41 16.48
N GLU A 150 2.48 -3.41 16.53
CA GLU A 150 2.33 -4.26 17.70
C GLU A 150 3.61 -5.02 18.03
N ASN A 151 4.25 -5.60 17.02
CA ASN A 151 5.51 -6.31 17.21
C ASN A 151 6.62 -5.36 17.66
N LEU A 152 6.74 -4.18 17.07
CA LEU A 152 7.69 -3.15 17.46
C LEU A 152 7.48 -2.73 18.93
N SER A 153 6.23 -2.50 19.36
CA SER A 153 5.89 -2.16 20.75
C SER A 153 6.31 -3.25 21.74
N LYS A 154 6.17 -4.55 21.35
CA LYS A 154 6.63 -5.68 22.16
C LYS A 154 8.15 -5.71 22.28
N GLU A 155 8.87 -5.48 21.20
CA GLU A 155 10.34 -5.45 21.20
C GLU A 155 10.89 -4.26 22.01
N ILE A 156 10.30 -3.07 21.90
CA ILE A 156 10.65 -1.90 22.75
C ILE A 156 10.47 -2.25 24.25
N THR A 157 9.40 -2.98 24.58
CA THR A 157 9.16 -3.42 25.97
C THR A 157 10.24 -4.40 26.46
N LYS A 158 10.75 -5.28 25.59
CA LYS A 158 11.84 -6.20 25.92
C LYS A 158 13.16 -5.45 26.18
N ILE A 159 13.51 -4.50 25.30
CA ILE A 159 14.69 -3.65 25.51
C ILE A 159 14.60 -2.92 26.84
N ARG A 160 13.45 -2.30 27.14
CA ARG A 160 13.24 -1.63 28.41
C ARG A 160 13.50 -2.54 29.61
N LYS A 161 12.98 -3.77 29.60
CA LYS A 161 13.23 -4.72 30.66
C LYS A 161 14.73 -5.04 30.80
N HIS A 162 15.39 -5.25 29.66
CA HIS A 162 16.83 -5.58 29.65
C HIS A 162 17.67 -4.44 30.25
N VAL A 163 17.45 -3.22 29.85
CA VAL A 163 18.16 -2.02 30.37
C VAL A 163 18.01 -1.87 31.90
N PHE A 164 16.85 -2.23 32.46
CA PHE A 164 16.63 -2.06 33.91
C PHE A 164 16.95 -3.30 34.76
N THR A 165 17.20 -4.46 34.17
CA THR A 165 17.41 -5.71 34.94
C THR A 165 18.79 -6.32 34.73
N ASP A 166 19.46 -6.02 33.63
CA ASP A 166 20.73 -6.62 33.28
C ASP A 166 21.85 -5.57 33.27
N TYR A 167 22.85 -5.73 34.14
CA TYR A 167 24.03 -4.86 34.19
C TYR A 167 25.15 -5.33 33.24
N SER A 168 24.85 -6.13 32.24
CA SER A 168 25.83 -6.56 31.23
C SER A 168 26.14 -5.45 30.24
N ASN A 169 27.42 -5.28 29.90
CA ASN A 169 27.98 -4.18 29.07
C ASN A 169 27.63 -4.31 27.54
N ASP A 170 26.39 -4.55 27.18
CA ASP A 170 25.93 -4.62 25.78
C ASP A 170 25.25 -3.32 25.31
N ASP A 171 25.72 -2.17 25.82
CA ASP A 171 25.11 -0.85 25.56
C ASP A 171 25.13 -0.50 24.06
N GLU A 172 26.18 -0.91 23.32
CA GLU A 172 26.31 -0.63 21.90
C GLU A 172 25.26 -1.38 21.06
N ASP A 173 25.01 -2.66 21.36
CA ASP A 173 23.97 -3.48 20.70
C ASP A 173 22.56 -2.95 20.99
N ILE A 174 22.33 -2.42 22.18
CA ILE A 174 21.05 -1.82 22.58
C ILE A 174 20.81 -0.52 21.82
N LEU A 175 21.80 0.35 21.70
CA LEU A 175 21.69 1.60 20.94
C LEU A 175 21.46 1.36 19.46
N GLU A 176 22.13 0.37 18.86
CA GLU A 176 21.89 -0.03 17.46
C GLU A 176 20.44 -0.52 17.25
N LYS A 177 19.91 -1.33 18.18
CA LYS A 177 18.50 -1.76 18.12
C LYS A 177 17.52 -0.61 18.26
N ILE A 178 17.78 0.33 19.17
CA ILE A 178 16.95 1.53 19.36
C ILE A 178 16.90 2.33 18.05
N SER A 179 18.06 2.61 17.46
CA SER A 179 18.16 3.34 16.19
C SER A 179 17.41 2.63 15.05
N THR A 180 17.55 1.30 14.94
CA THR A 180 16.83 0.48 13.96
C THR A 180 15.31 0.57 14.15
N PHE A 181 14.85 0.57 15.41
CA PHE A 181 13.43 0.67 15.72
C PHE A 181 12.86 2.07 15.50
N GLU A 182 13.66 3.11 15.71
CA GLU A 182 13.30 4.49 15.36
C GLU A 182 13.10 4.64 13.85
N ASP A 183 14.04 4.12 13.05
CA ASP A 183 13.94 4.13 11.58
C ASP A 183 12.69 3.39 11.10
N LEU A 184 12.44 2.20 11.62
CA LEU A 184 11.23 1.43 11.29
C LEU A 184 9.96 2.20 11.65
N ASN A 185 9.89 2.74 12.88
CA ASN A 185 8.73 3.50 13.36
C ASN A 185 8.47 4.74 12.50
N MET A 186 9.53 5.43 12.07
CA MET A 186 9.45 6.56 11.17
C MET A 186 8.89 6.15 9.79
N LYS A 187 9.37 5.05 9.21
CA LYS A 187 8.88 4.55 7.91
C LYS A 187 7.43 4.11 7.95
N ILE A 188 6.99 3.48 9.05
CA ILE A 188 5.58 3.15 9.28
C ILE A 188 4.74 4.42 9.33
N ARG A 189 5.18 5.43 10.07
CA ARG A 189 4.46 6.70 10.20
C ARG A 189 4.33 7.44 8.87
N GLU A 190 5.40 7.49 8.07
CA GLU A 190 5.37 8.05 6.71
C GLU A 190 4.32 7.34 5.85
N ASN A 191 4.34 6.01 5.86
CA ASN A 191 3.40 5.17 5.13
C ASN A 191 1.93 5.40 5.54
N LEU A 192 1.65 5.47 6.85
CA LEU A 192 0.30 5.74 7.36
C LEU A 192 -0.17 7.16 7.05
N THR A 193 0.71 8.16 7.16
CA THR A 193 0.41 9.55 6.84
C THR A 193 0.09 9.74 5.35
N ASP A 194 0.83 9.04 4.47
CA ASP A 194 0.56 8.99 3.03
C ASP A 194 -0.86 8.46 2.75
N LYS A 195 -1.20 7.32 3.32
CA LYS A 195 -2.53 6.72 3.18
C LYS A 195 -3.64 7.61 3.73
N GLN A 196 -3.42 8.26 4.87
CA GLN A 196 -4.37 9.19 5.46
C GLN A 196 -4.70 10.34 4.49
N ARG A 197 -3.69 10.90 3.83
CA ARG A 197 -3.86 11.98 2.83
C ARG A 197 -4.64 11.49 1.62
N ILE A 198 -4.27 10.33 1.07
CA ILE A 198 -4.92 9.72 -0.09
C ILE A 198 -6.40 9.42 0.21
N LEU A 199 -6.70 8.73 1.31
CA LEU A 199 -8.07 8.36 1.67
C LEU A 199 -8.94 9.59 1.98
N ASN A 200 -8.38 10.65 2.56
CA ASN A 200 -9.08 11.92 2.73
C ASN A 200 -9.41 12.59 1.38
N SER A 201 -8.53 12.50 0.39
CA SER A 201 -8.78 13.00 -0.96
C SER A 201 -9.86 12.19 -1.66
N LEU A 202 -9.80 10.86 -1.56
CA LEU A 202 -10.83 9.96 -2.10
C LEU A 202 -12.21 10.19 -1.48
N LEU A 203 -12.26 10.44 -0.17
CA LEU A 203 -13.52 10.73 0.52
C LEU A 203 -14.22 11.98 -0.03
N LYS A 204 -13.43 12.97 -0.46
CA LYS A 204 -13.91 14.22 -1.07
C LYS A 204 -14.14 14.12 -2.57
N SER A 205 -13.54 13.12 -3.24
CA SER A 205 -13.61 12.95 -4.68
C SER A 205 -15.06 12.72 -5.15
N GLN A 206 -15.45 13.36 -6.23
CA GLN A 206 -16.70 13.07 -6.94
C GLN A 206 -16.51 12.01 -8.03
N LYS A 207 -15.27 11.70 -8.38
CA LYS A 207 -14.92 10.68 -9.38
C LYS A 207 -14.82 9.29 -8.78
N PHE A 208 -14.63 9.19 -7.46
CA PHE A 208 -14.70 7.91 -6.78
C PHE A 208 -16.17 7.49 -6.67
N LEU A 209 -16.58 6.57 -7.54
CA LEU A 209 -17.98 6.24 -7.82
C LEU A 209 -18.55 5.13 -6.94
N ASP A 210 -17.72 4.48 -6.12
CA ASP A 210 -18.15 3.38 -5.24
C ASP A 210 -18.64 3.87 -3.87
N ASP A 211 -19.14 2.94 -3.07
CA ASP A 211 -19.52 3.19 -1.68
C ASP A 211 -18.30 3.64 -0.86
N LYS A 212 -18.40 4.80 -0.25
CA LYS A 212 -17.34 5.40 0.57
C LYS A 212 -17.43 5.02 2.05
N SER A 213 -18.33 4.11 2.43
CA SER A 213 -18.58 3.78 3.83
C SER A 213 -17.37 3.17 4.55
N GLU A 214 -16.48 2.49 3.84
CA GLU A 214 -15.25 1.91 4.38
C GLU A 214 -14.13 2.95 4.60
N LEU A 215 -14.09 4.04 3.82
CA LEU A 215 -13.03 5.04 3.91
C LEU A 215 -12.93 5.70 5.30
N PRO A 216 -14.02 6.13 5.96
CA PRO A 216 -13.97 6.66 7.32
C PRO A 216 -13.47 5.65 8.35
N ILE A 217 -13.76 4.35 8.17
CA ILE A 217 -13.31 3.28 9.06
C ILE A 217 -11.79 3.15 8.96
N MET A 218 -11.25 2.98 7.74
CA MET A 218 -9.81 2.94 7.49
C MET A 218 -9.10 4.20 8.02
N LEU A 219 -9.69 5.39 7.82
CA LEU A 219 -9.12 6.65 8.35
C LEU A 219 -9.08 6.68 9.87
N LYS A 220 -10.05 6.11 10.57
CA LYS A 220 -10.05 5.99 12.02
C LYS A 220 -8.94 5.07 12.49
N ASP A 221 -8.75 3.93 11.84
CA ASP A 221 -7.71 2.97 12.16
C ASP A 221 -6.31 3.56 11.93
N ILE A 222 -6.10 4.24 10.79
CA ILE A 222 -4.86 4.95 10.50
C ILE A 222 -4.52 5.99 11.59
N ARG A 223 -5.50 6.79 12.04
CA ARG A 223 -5.27 7.78 13.11
C ARG A 223 -4.81 7.11 14.40
N SER A 224 -5.49 6.02 14.81
CA SER A 224 -5.10 5.23 15.96
C SER A 224 -3.67 4.69 15.83
N LEU A 225 -3.31 4.17 14.66
CA LEU A 225 -1.97 3.65 14.40
C LEU A 225 -0.89 4.75 14.40
N ILE A 226 -1.19 5.94 13.88
CA ILE A 226 -0.30 7.11 13.97
C ILE A 226 -0.06 7.49 15.44
N ASP A 227 -1.09 7.48 16.29
CA ASP A 227 -0.94 7.74 17.72
C ASP A 227 -0.05 6.70 18.41
N HIS A 228 -0.17 5.43 18.01
CA HIS A 228 0.74 4.37 18.48
C HIS A 228 2.19 4.59 18.05
N THR A 229 2.44 5.09 16.82
CA THR A 229 3.81 5.44 16.40
C THR A 229 4.38 6.59 17.24
N ASN A 230 3.58 7.59 17.60
CA ASN A 230 4.00 8.68 18.49
C ASN A 230 4.41 8.13 19.86
N PHE A 231 3.59 7.25 20.45
CA PHE A 231 3.91 6.62 21.72
C PHE A 231 5.19 5.77 21.66
N ASN A 232 5.41 5.06 20.56
CA ASN A 232 6.65 4.31 20.37
C ASN A 232 7.88 5.25 20.28
N PHE A 233 7.77 6.41 19.62
CA PHE A 233 8.84 7.41 19.60
C PHE A 233 9.20 7.90 20.99
N GLU A 234 8.21 8.29 21.81
CA GLU A 234 8.44 8.73 23.18
C GLU A 234 9.17 7.67 24.03
N ARG A 235 8.82 6.40 23.82
CA ARG A 235 9.45 5.29 24.54
C ARG A 235 10.88 5.03 24.08
N LEU A 236 11.17 5.13 22.78
CA LEU A 236 12.51 4.96 22.21
C LEU A 236 13.41 6.11 22.63
N ASP A 237 12.94 7.36 22.54
CA ASP A 237 13.67 8.56 23.00
C ASP A 237 14.01 8.45 24.49
N TYR A 238 13.06 7.99 25.34
CA TYR A 238 13.34 7.76 26.76
C TYR A 238 14.45 6.72 26.95
N LEU A 239 14.45 5.62 26.18
CA LEU A 239 15.47 4.56 26.29
C LEU A 239 16.85 5.03 25.79
N GLN A 240 16.90 5.92 24.82
CA GLN A 240 18.15 6.49 24.30
C GLN A 240 18.81 7.47 25.29
N ASN A 241 18.04 8.09 26.17
CA ASN A 241 18.50 9.09 27.14
C ASN A 241 18.78 8.53 28.54
N ILE A 242 18.72 7.22 28.75
CA ILE A 242 19.11 6.56 30.00
C ILE A 242 20.57 6.16 29.95
#